data_f2415d2f5f1e7ed89bc1f2aaf204a8f0
#
_entry.id   f2415d2f5f1e7ed89bc1f2aaf204a8f0
#
_cell.length_a   1.000
_cell.length_b   1.000
_cell.length_c   1.000
_cell.angle_alpha   90.00
_cell.angle_beta   90.00
_cell.angle_gamma   90.00
#
_symmetry.space_group_name_H-M   'P 1'
#
loop_
_entity.id
_entity.type
_entity.pdbx_description
1 polymer ?
#
loop_
_entity_poly.entity_id
_entity_poly.type
_entity_poly.pdbx_seq_one_letter_code
_entity_poly.pdbx_strand_id
1 'polypeptide(L)'
;SFNILSVNQDQFRDSVEVPDGFIDAEYQDYLNRINATAERRVSHIMIDVLNYDSREDAFEALMSIQSKLGVDLTFEEAASQFSEDLISADFEGDLGFSSGDSFPPEFEEALDLMVVNETSEIIELDESFHIIKFTEENKETPKTKEIMGGQFIDELIEAESYALMLDLRDEIEDLLLNGSSVEAIADAVNQEIKVTNPTGYNDFSNYESIRVKDFLYGIDFSSDFAEILELDNEVIVASVSEVIEPSVLPFDNVTDEVFDRLREDQANIEIMDLERSLIIAMDDESYVLENNSVLKDSFISVKRGSTLFPPDVLNNIFSSKVNSVNTQKTFNSDIYIFKVKKISEPSEDFINTIMLS
;
A
#
# COMPACT_ATOMS: atom_id res chain seq x y z
N SER A 1 14.64 15.64 29.21
CA SER A 1 13.24 16.05 28.94
C SER A 1 13.17 16.99 27.74
N PHE A 2 11.99 17.09 27.15
CA PHE A 2 11.74 17.88 25.95
C PHE A 2 10.53 18.76 26.17
N ASN A 3 10.54 19.98 25.62
CA ASN A 3 9.37 20.78 25.33
C ASN A 3 8.90 20.42 23.95
N ILE A 4 7.65 20.01 23.81
CA ILE A 4 7.08 19.52 22.54
C ILE A 4 5.80 20.27 22.26
N LEU A 5 5.73 20.91 21.09
CA LEU A 5 4.54 21.44 20.46
C LEU A 5 4.14 20.46 19.34
N SER A 6 2.90 20.00 19.32
CA SER A 6 2.38 19.13 18.27
C SER A 6 1.13 19.76 17.65
N VAL A 7 1.12 19.86 16.34
CA VAL A 7 -0.01 20.30 15.53
C VAL A 7 -0.43 19.13 14.65
N ASN A 8 -1.64 18.63 14.88
CA ASN A 8 -2.22 17.52 14.15
C ASN A 8 -3.38 18.00 13.28
N GLN A 9 -3.52 17.46 12.08
CA GLN A 9 -4.59 17.76 11.14
C GLN A 9 -5.98 17.64 11.78
N ASP A 10 -6.21 16.65 12.64
CA ASP A 10 -7.50 16.41 13.29
C ASP A 10 -7.99 17.60 14.13
N GLN A 11 -7.08 18.47 14.62
CA GLN A 11 -7.44 19.67 15.38
C GLN A 11 -8.22 20.69 14.53
N PHE A 12 -8.10 20.61 13.20
CA PHE A 12 -8.73 21.56 12.28
C PHE A 12 -10.04 21.05 11.67
N ARG A 13 -10.35 19.75 11.79
CA ARG A 13 -11.53 19.14 11.14
C ARG A 13 -12.84 19.80 11.53
N ASP A 14 -13.02 20.15 12.80
CA ASP A 14 -14.22 20.79 13.32
C ASP A 14 -14.33 22.29 12.92
N SER A 15 -13.24 22.88 12.43
CA SER A 15 -13.21 24.27 11.98
C SER A 15 -13.53 24.44 10.50
N VAL A 16 -13.59 23.34 9.75
CA VAL A 16 -13.91 23.37 8.32
C VAL A 16 -15.40 23.65 8.13
N GLU A 17 -15.72 24.71 7.41
CA GLU A 17 -17.08 25.06 7.05
C GLU A 17 -17.45 24.48 5.68
N VAL A 18 -18.59 23.77 5.62
CA VAL A 18 -19.11 23.27 4.32
C VAL A 18 -19.91 24.40 3.66
N PRO A 19 -19.48 24.89 2.47
CA PRO A 19 -20.17 25.97 1.79
C PRO A 19 -21.61 25.61 1.39
N ASP A 20 -22.51 26.58 1.41
CA ASP A 20 -23.87 26.40 0.90
C ASP A 20 -23.86 25.98 -0.58
N GLY A 21 -24.57 24.90 -0.89
CA GLY A 21 -24.63 24.37 -2.25
C GLY A 21 -23.43 23.52 -2.69
N PHE A 22 -22.42 23.32 -1.82
CA PHE A 22 -21.22 22.51 -2.12
C PHE A 22 -21.58 21.12 -2.62
N ILE A 23 -22.46 20.39 -1.90
CA ILE A 23 -22.88 19.03 -2.32
C ILE A 23 -23.55 19.03 -3.69
N ASP A 24 -24.31 20.08 -4.01
CA ASP A 24 -24.97 20.19 -5.32
C ASP A 24 -23.96 20.38 -6.43
N ALA A 25 -22.95 21.22 -6.21
CA ALA A 25 -21.89 21.47 -7.17
C ALA A 25 -21.05 20.21 -7.41
N GLU A 26 -20.56 19.57 -6.34
CA GLU A 26 -19.77 18.33 -6.43
C GLU A 26 -20.53 17.18 -7.09
N TYR A 27 -21.84 17.09 -6.82
CA TYR A 27 -22.66 16.06 -7.44
C TYR A 27 -22.84 16.31 -8.94
N GLN A 28 -22.96 17.55 -9.38
CA GLN A 28 -22.98 17.87 -10.82
C GLN A 28 -21.64 17.52 -11.48
N ASP A 29 -20.53 17.83 -10.86
CA ASP A 29 -19.20 17.47 -11.37
C ASP A 29 -18.98 15.96 -11.41
N TYR A 30 -19.47 15.24 -10.41
CA TYR A 30 -19.49 13.77 -10.40
C TYR A 30 -20.29 13.21 -11.58
N LEU A 31 -21.50 13.74 -11.85
CA LEU A 31 -22.31 13.33 -13.01
C LEU A 31 -21.64 13.67 -14.34
N ASN A 32 -21.00 14.84 -14.43
CA ASN A 32 -20.27 15.25 -15.62
C ASN A 32 -19.09 14.31 -15.90
N ARG A 33 -18.35 13.90 -14.87
CA ARG A 33 -17.25 12.91 -15.02
C ARG A 33 -17.74 11.55 -15.51
N ILE A 34 -18.84 11.03 -14.95
CA ILE A 34 -19.46 9.78 -15.43
C ILE A 34 -19.89 9.90 -16.89
N ASN A 35 -20.50 11.02 -17.28
CA ASN A 35 -20.92 11.23 -18.65
C ASN A 35 -19.73 11.37 -19.61
N ALA A 36 -18.65 12.03 -19.17
CA ALA A 36 -17.43 12.18 -19.98
C ALA A 36 -16.66 10.87 -20.19
N THR A 37 -16.85 9.88 -19.32
CA THR A 37 -16.24 8.54 -19.44
C THR A 37 -17.17 7.51 -20.07
N ALA A 38 -18.38 7.91 -20.49
CA ALA A 38 -19.30 7.03 -21.17
C ALA A 38 -18.74 6.61 -22.53
N GLU A 39 -18.76 5.32 -22.81
CA GLU A 39 -18.38 4.79 -24.11
C GLU A 39 -19.65 4.61 -24.97
N ARG A 40 -19.60 5.10 -26.19
CA ARG A 40 -20.71 5.08 -27.14
C ARG A 40 -20.36 4.20 -28.32
N ARG A 41 -21.12 3.16 -28.56
CA ARG A 41 -20.96 2.27 -29.71
C ARG A 41 -21.75 2.79 -30.87
N VAL A 42 -21.11 2.85 -32.04
CA VAL A 42 -21.63 3.48 -33.22
C VAL A 42 -21.55 2.51 -34.38
N SER A 43 -22.60 2.47 -35.19
CA SER A 43 -22.55 1.91 -36.54
C SER A 43 -22.73 3.04 -37.58
N HIS A 44 -22.15 2.90 -38.77
CA HIS A 44 -22.29 3.85 -39.82
C HIS A 44 -22.65 3.23 -41.17
N ILE A 45 -23.22 4.06 -42.06
CA ILE A 45 -23.35 3.84 -43.51
C ILE A 45 -22.53 4.94 -44.16
N MET A 46 -21.54 4.57 -44.96
CA MET A 46 -20.66 5.51 -45.68
C MET A 46 -20.91 5.45 -47.20
N ILE A 47 -20.89 6.59 -47.82
CA ILE A 47 -20.81 6.75 -49.29
C ILE A 47 -19.57 7.58 -49.60
N ASP A 48 -18.67 7.04 -50.42
CA ASP A 48 -17.45 7.70 -50.88
C ASP A 48 -17.73 8.55 -52.10
N VAL A 49 -17.40 9.84 -52.01
CA VAL A 49 -17.64 10.79 -53.12
C VAL A 49 -16.89 10.40 -54.40
N LEU A 50 -15.75 9.72 -54.26
CA LEU A 50 -14.92 9.30 -55.40
C LEU A 50 -15.55 8.22 -56.27
N ASN A 51 -16.60 7.54 -55.79
CA ASN A 51 -17.30 6.50 -56.51
C ASN A 51 -18.45 7.06 -57.38
N TYR A 52 -18.66 8.38 -57.37
CA TYR A 52 -19.78 9.06 -58.09
C TYR A 52 -19.27 10.13 -59.04
N ASP A 53 -20.11 10.49 -60.01
CA ASP A 53 -19.79 11.52 -61.04
C ASP A 53 -19.66 12.90 -60.37
N SER A 54 -20.43 13.17 -59.32
CA SER A 54 -20.40 14.41 -58.58
C SER A 54 -20.66 14.18 -57.09
N ARG A 55 -20.32 15.17 -56.24
CA ARG A 55 -20.62 15.17 -54.80
C ARG A 55 -22.14 15.16 -54.55
N GLU A 56 -22.90 15.84 -55.41
CA GLU A 56 -24.37 15.85 -55.37
C GLU A 56 -24.94 14.46 -55.62
N ASP A 57 -24.40 13.68 -56.57
CA ASP A 57 -24.87 12.32 -56.87
C ASP A 57 -24.59 11.38 -55.71
N ALA A 58 -23.42 11.50 -55.02
CA ALA A 58 -23.10 10.76 -53.81
C ALA A 58 -24.07 11.08 -52.65
N PHE A 59 -24.37 12.37 -52.45
CA PHE A 59 -25.34 12.81 -51.45
C PHE A 59 -26.76 12.25 -51.72
N GLU A 60 -27.23 12.34 -52.98
CA GLU A 60 -28.54 11.78 -53.39
C GLU A 60 -28.60 10.26 -53.20
N ALA A 61 -27.50 9.55 -53.43
CA ALA A 61 -27.42 8.12 -53.17
C ALA A 61 -27.62 7.81 -51.67
N LEU A 62 -26.92 8.54 -50.76
CA LEU A 62 -27.11 8.34 -49.34
C LEU A 62 -28.50 8.77 -48.85
N MET A 63 -29.04 9.86 -49.38
CA MET A 63 -30.40 10.32 -49.09
C MET A 63 -31.45 9.27 -49.50
N SER A 64 -31.23 8.59 -50.65
CA SER A 64 -32.09 7.47 -51.07
C SER A 64 -32.04 6.30 -50.10
N ILE A 65 -30.88 5.99 -49.52
CA ILE A 65 -30.72 4.96 -48.51
C ILE A 65 -31.41 5.40 -47.22
N GLN A 66 -31.16 6.64 -46.75
CA GLN A 66 -31.79 7.21 -45.56
C GLN A 66 -33.32 7.11 -45.59
N SER A 67 -33.92 7.43 -46.76
CA SER A 67 -35.39 7.37 -46.93
C SER A 67 -36.00 5.97 -46.75
N LYS A 68 -35.20 4.92 -46.86
CA LYS A 68 -35.62 3.51 -46.66
C LYS A 68 -35.41 2.99 -45.26
N LEU A 69 -34.59 3.69 -44.46
CA LEU A 69 -34.31 3.28 -43.11
C LEU A 69 -35.57 3.28 -42.23
N GLY A 70 -35.82 2.20 -41.53
CA GLY A 70 -36.98 2.03 -40.67
C GLY A 70 -38.32 1.78 -41.38
N VAL A 71 -38.33 1.77 -42.71
CA VAL A 71 -39.51 1.49 -43.57
C VAL A 71 -39.30 0.16 -44.30
N ASP A 72 -38.31 0.11 -45.17
CA ASP A 72 -38.00 -1.05 -46.01
C ASP A 72 -36.79 -1.83 -45.57
N LEU A 73 -35.87 -1.19 -44.82
CA LEU A 73 -34.58 -1.72 -44.41
C LEU A 73 -34.30 -1.35 -42.96
N THR A 74 -33.67 -2.28 -42.22
CA THR A 74 -33.01 -1.94 -40.97
C THR A 74 -31.71 -1.19 -41.27
N PHE A 75 -31.14 -0.54 -40.26
CA PHE A 75 -29.84 0.14 -40.40
C PHE A 75 -28.74 -0.88 -40.74
N GLU A 76 -28.75 -2.02 -40.09
CA GLU A 76 -27.79 -3.11 -40.24
C GLU A 76 -27.83 -3.69 -41.65
N GLU A 77 -29.03 -3.92 -42.20
CA GLU A 77 -29.22 -4.37 -43.59
C GLU A 77 -28.75 -3.33 -44.59
N ALA A 78 -29.03 -2.05 -44.33
CA ALA A 78 -28.59 -0.97 -45.18
C ALA A 78 -27.07 -0.79 -45.14
N ALA A 79 -26.44 -0.88 -43.99
CA ALA A 79 -24.99 -0.83 -43.84
C ALA A 79 -24.31 -1.97 -44.60
N SER A 80 -24.78 -3.20 -44.44
CA SER A 80 -24.22 -4.38 -45.12
C SER A 80 -24.41 -4.36 -46.65
N GLN A 81 -25.48 -3.74 -47.15
CA GLN A 81 -25.80 -3.77 -48.57
C GLN A 81 -25.28 -2.55 -49.34
N PHE A 82 -25.17 -1.41 -48.68
CA PHE A 82 -24.97 -0.13 -49.37
C PHE A 82 -23.79 0.68 -48.85
N SER A 83 -23.25 0.36 -47.65
CA SER A 83 -22.07 1.06 -47.17
C SER A 83 -20.86 0.73 -48.05
N GLU A 84 -20.13 1.76 -48.42
CA GLU A 84 -18.91 1.66 -49.22
C GLU A 84 -17.64 1.53 -48.30
N ASP A 85 -17.78 1.65 -46.99
CA ASP A 85 -16.80 1.15 -46.09
C ASP A 85 -16.91 -0.37 -45.93
N LEU A 86 -16.18 -1.09 -46.79
CA LEU A 86 -16.25 -2.54 -46.87
C LEU A 86 -15.84 -3.24 -45.57
N ILE A 87 -15.06 -2.57 -44.71
CA ILE A 87 -14.58 -3.18 -43.43
C ILE A 87 -15.77 -3.21 -42.48
N SER A 88 -16.42 -2.10 -42.24
CA SER A 88 -17.54 -2.05 -41.28
C SER A 88 -18.81 -2.68 -41.87
N ALA A 89 -19.01 -2.65 -43.20
CA ALA A 89 -20.17 -3.26 -43.88
C ALA A 89 -20.31 -4.76 -43.58
N ASP A 90 -19.19 -5.50 -43.50
CA ASP A 90 -19.15 -6.91 -43.16
C ASP A 90 -19.61 -7.17 -41.69
N PHE A 91 -19.63 -6.13 -40.87
CA PHE A 91 -20.05 -6.13 -39.47
C PHE A 91 -21.27 -5.21 -39.24
N GLU A 92 -22.17 -5.11 -40.23
CA GLU A 92 -23.41 -4.34 -40.12
C GLU A 92 -23.17 -2.82 -39.87
N GLY A 93 -22.00 -2.32 -40.30
CA GLY A 93 -21.59 -0.94 -40.15
C GLY A 93 -20.93 -0.61 -38.81
N ASP A 94 -20.70 -1.60 -37.94
CA ASP A 94 -20.16 -1.37 -36.57
C ASP A 94 -18.74 -0.80 -36.60
N LEU A 95 -18.55 0.33 -35.91
CA LEU A 95 -17.27 1.00 -35.70
C LEU A 95 -16.69 0.77 -34.30
N GLY A 96 -17.43 0.07 -33.43
CA GLY A 96 -17.05 -0.13 -32.02
C GLY A 96 -17.37 1.08 -31.15
N PHE A 97 -16.64 1.17 -30.02
CA PHE A 97 -16.85 2.18 -28.99
C PHE A 97 -15.94 3.39 -29.15
N SER A 98 -16.45 4.58 -28.80
CA SER A 98 -15.70 5.82 -28.59
C SER A 98 -16.01 6.42 -27.23
N SER A 99 -15.00 7.00 -26.59
CA SER A 99 -15.14 7.85 -25.39
C SER A 99 -15.13 9.34 -25.72
N GLY A 100 -15.37 9.70 -27.01
CA GLY A 100 -15.40 11.09 -27.51
C GLY A 100 -14.15 11.52 -28.28
N ASP A 101 -13.26 10.59 -28.62
CA ASP A 101 -11.97 10.87 -29.29
C ASP A 101 -11.58 9.85 -30.37
N SER A 102 -12.41 8.85 -30.62
CA SER A 102 -12.06 7.75 -31.53
C SER A 102 -12.64 7.96 -32.95
N PHE A 103 -13.67 8.79 -33.09
CA PHE A 103 -14.32 9.08 -34.35
C PHE A 103 -14.01 10.49 -34.86
N PRO A 104 -14.35 10.83 -36.13
CA PRO A 104 -14.28 12.20 -36.62
C PRO A 104 -15.07 13.16 -35.71
N PRO A 105 -14.62 14.42 -35.56
CA PRO A 105 -15.32 15.42 -34.73
C PRO A 105 -16.80 15.57 -35.06
N GLU A 106 -17.15 15.49 -36.33
CA GLU A 106 -18.52 15.60 -36.80
C GLU A 106 -19.42 14.46 -36.31
N PHE A 107 -18.84 13.26 -36.11
CA PHE A 107 -19.55 12.12 -35.53
C PHE A 107 -19.75 12.31 -34.03
N GLU A 108 -18.70 12.75 -33.32
CA GLU A 108 -18.78 12.99 -31.89
C GLU A 108 -19.78 14.12 -31.57
N GLU A 109 -19.80 15.20 -32.37
CA GLU A 109 -20.77 16.29 -32.22
C GLU A 109 -22.21 15.80 -32.47
N ALA A 110 -22.41 14.93 -33.44
CA ALA A 110 -23.72 14.33 -33.68
C ALA A 110 -24.15 13.42 -32.54
N LEU A 111 -23.24 12.58 -32.02
CA LEU A 111 -23.49 11.67 -30.91
C LEU A 111 -23.84 12.38 -29.59
N ASP A 112 -23.30 13.58 -29.36
CA ASP A 112 -23.65 14.40 -28.20
C ASP A 112 -25.12 14.83 -28.15
N LEU A 113 -25.79 14.83 -29.32
CA LEU A 113 -27.20 15.22 -29.48
C LEU A 113 -28.15 14.02 -29.58
N MET A 114 -27.59 12.79 -29.72
CA MET A 114 -28.37 11.58 -30.01
C MET A 114 -28.65 10.77 -28.74
N VAL A 115 -29.69 9.97 -28.76
CA VAL A 115 -29.99 8.94 -27.78
C VAL A 115 -29.78 7.54 -28.35
N VAL A 116 -29.60 6.54 -27.48
CA VAL A 116 -29.39 5.14 -27.89
C VAL A 116 -30.53 4.68 -28.84
N ASN A 117 -30.16 4.01 -29.92
CA ASN A 117 -30.98 3.59 -31.07
C ASN A 117 -31.44 4.71 -32.03
N GLU A 118 -31.00 5.92 -31.85
CA GLU A 118 -31.23 6.99 -32.79
C GLU A 118 -30.26 6.93 -33.97
N THR A 119 -30.76 7.40 -35.14
CA THR A 119 -29.99 7.53 -36.39
C THR A 119 -29.81 9.02 -36.67
N SER A 120 -28.59 9.43 -37.05
CA SER A 120 -28.30 10.83 -37.36
C SER A 120 -28.93 11.32 -38.67
N GLU A 121 -28.92 12.62 -38.84
CA GLU A 121 -28.97 13.23 -40.20
C GLU A 121 -27.70 12.86 -40.97
N ILE A 122 -27.65 13.21 -42.28
CA ILE A 122 -26.44 12.98 -43.09
C ILE A 122 -25.32 13.87 -42.59
N ILE A 123 -24.20 13.24 -42.23
CA ILE A 123 -22.95 13.89 -41.82
C ILE A 123 -22.03 13.96 -43.02
N GLU A 124 -21.52 15.16 -43.31
CA GLU A 124 -20.61 15.42 -44.40
C GLU A 124 -19.17 15.50 -43.94
N LEU A 125 -18.30 14.66 -44.50
CA LEU A 125 -16.84 14.77 -44.38
C LEU A 125 -16.24 15.18 -45.72
N ASP A 126 -14.92 15.45 -45.76
CA ASP A 126 -14.25 15.98 -46.95
C ASP A 126 -14.47 15.11 -48.22
N GLU A 127 -14.38 13.79 -48.08
CA GLU A 127 -14.41 12.83 -49.17
C GLU A 127 -15.59 11.85 -49.10
N SER A 128 -16.48 11.98 -48.11
CA SER A 128 -17.54 11.01 -47.87
C SER A 128 -18.76 11.62 -47.18
N PHE A 129 -19.90 10.93 -47.34
CA PHE A 129 -21.13 11.20 -46.61
C PHE A 129 -21.46 10.00 -45.71
N HIS A 130 -21.96 10.29 -44.51
CA HIS A 130 -22.25 9.26 -43.50
C HIS A 130 -23.62 9.44 -42.88
N ILE A 131 -24.21 8.35 -42.47
CA ILE A 131 -25.30 8.29 -41.50
C ILE A 131 -24.79 7.40 -40.37
N ILE A 132 -24.86 7.86 -39.14
CA ILE A 132 -24.48 7.06 -37.98
C ILE A 132 -25.71 6.63 -37.18
N LYS A 133 -25.58 5.51 -36.49
CA LYS A 133 -26.56 5.01 -35.52
C LYS A 133 -25.88 4.81 -34.20
N PHE A 134 -26.42 5.41 -33.15
CA PHE A 134 -25.94 5.21 -31.75
C PHE A 134 -26.54 3.89 -31.24
N THR A 135 -25.78 2.81 -31.18
CA THR A 135 -26.28 1.46 -30.92
C THR A 135 -26.28 1.08 -29.47
N GLU A 136 -25.27 1.52 -28.68
CA GLU A 136 -25.11 1.13 -27.28
C GLU A 136 -24.38 2.23 -26.51
N GLU A 137 -24.77 2.45 -25.24
CA GLU A 137 -24.04 3.28 -24.29
C GLU A 137 -23.57 2.42 -23.13
N ASN A 138 -22.28 2.45 -22.88
CA ASN A 138 -21.67 1.83 -21.73
C ASN A 138 -21.18 2.94 -20.77
N LYS A 139 -21.92 3.16 -19.70
CA LYS A 139 -21.57 4.12 -18.66
C LYS A 139 -21.86 3.60 -17.26
N GLU A 140 -21.11 4.09 -16.31
CA GLU A 140 -21.35 3.79 -14.91
C GLU A 140 -22.71 4.34 -14.45
N THR A 141 -23.47 3.52 -13.72
CA THR A 141 -24.70 4.01 -13.08
C THR A 141 -24.34 4.93 -11.92
N PRO A 142 -24.71 6.21 -11.94
CA PRO A 142 -24.36 7.13 -10.90
C PRO A 142 -25.00 6.73 -9.55
N LYS A 143 -24.22 6.84 -8.47
CA LYS A 143 -24.77 6.76 -7.11
C LYS A 143 -25.60 7.99 -6.85
N THR A 144 -26.58 7.86 -5.95
CA THR A 144 -27.45 8.99 -5.62
C THR A 144 -26.70 10.09 -4.82
N LYS A 145 -27.21 11.31 -4.90
CA LYS A 145 -26.67 12.46 -4.16
C LYS A 145 -26.62 12.22 -2.65
N GLU A 146 -27.60 11.49 -2.09
CA GLU A 146 -27.65 11.15 -0.67
C GLU A 146 -26.48 10.23 -0.25
N ILE A 147 -26.08 9.34 -1.17
CA ILE A 147 -24.94 8.42 -0.94
C ILE A 147 -23.61 9.19 -1.05
N MET A 148 -23.49 10.03 -2.10
CA MET A 148 -22.24 10.74 -2.38
C MET A 148 -21.99 11.93 -1.47
N GLY A 149 -23.05 12.55 -0.93
CA GLY A 149 -22.93 13.78 -0.13
C GLY A 149 -22.06 13.63 1.11
N GLY A 150 -22.13 12.49 1.79
CA GLY A 150 -21.24 12.21 2.93
C GLY A 150 -19.78 12.12 2.50
N GLN A 151 -19.50 11.43 1.40
CA GLN A 151 -18.16 11.29 0.86
C GLN A 151 -17.56 12.64 0.44
N PHE A 152 -18.33 13.50 -0.23
CA PHE A 152 -17.87 14.84 -0.63
C PHE A 152 -17.54 15.72 0.58
N ILE A 153 -18.35 15.63 1.64
CA ILE A 153 -18.07 16.36 2.88
C ILE A 153 -16.79 15.84 3.54
N ASP A 154 -16.61 14.52 3.61
CA ASP A 154 -15.41 13.92 4.20
C ASP A 154 -14.15 14.30 3.41
N GLU A 155 -14.21 14.29 2.09
CA GLU A 155 -13.13 14.71 1.21
C GLU A 155 -12.79 16.20 1.38
N LEU A 156 -13.81 17.07 1.49
CA LEU A 156 -13.62 18.49 1.77
C LEU A 156 -12.95 18.71 3.13
N ILE A 157 -13.48 18.08 4.19
CA ILE A 157 -12.92 18.19 5.53
C ILE A 157 -11.46 17.71 5.56
N GLU A 158 -11.16 16.62 4.88
CA GLU A 158 -9.81 16.09 4.81
C GLU A 158 -8.86 17.09 4.10
N ALA A 159 -9.27 17.61 2.95
CA ALA A 159 -8.46 18.56 2.18
C ALA A 159 -8.25 19.90 2.91
N GLU A 160 -9.31 20.50 3.43
CA GLU A 160 -9.26 21.81 4.08
C GLU A 160 -8.55 21.74 5.45
N SER A 161 -8.79 20.69 6.24
CA SER A 161 -8.08 20.52 7.52
C SER A 161 -6.58 20.32 7.31
N TYR A 162 -6.20 19.60 6.24
CA TYR A 162 -4.81 19.45 5.86
C TYR A 162 -4.18 20.79 5.42
N ALA A 163 -4.91 21.57 4.62
CA ALA A 163 -4.45 22.89 4.18
C ALA A 163 -4.25 23.84 5.39
N LEU A 164 -5.19 23.85 6.34
CA LEU A 164 -5.06 24.65 7.58
C LEU A 164 -3.87 24.22 8.43
N MET A 165 -3.59 22.91 8.51
CA MET A 165 -2.39 22.42 9.19
C MET A 165 -1.11 22.90 8.50
N LEU A 166 -1.06 22.89 7.15
CA LEU A 166 0.09 23.36 6.38
C LEU A 166 0.30 24.87 6.53
N ASP A 167 -0.77 25.66 6.53
CA ASP A 167 -0.67 27.10 6.76
C ASP A 167 -0.05 27.40 8.14
N LEU A 168 -0.47 26.66 9.17
CA LEU A 168 0.11 26.81 10.50
C LEU A 168 1.56 26.31 10.58
N ARG A 169 1.89 25.24 9.85
CA ARG A 169 3.29 24.78 9.70
C ARG A 169 4.17 25.88 9.10
N ASP A 170 3.72 26.53 8.05
CA ASP A 170 4.50 27.60 7.40
C ASP A 170 4.75 28.78 8.36
N GLU A 171 3.75 29.16 9.18
CA GLU A 171 3.91 30.15 10.23
C GLU A 171 4.93 29.70 11.29
N ILE A 172 4.89 28.44 11.70
CA ILE A 172 5.85 27.84 12.63
C ILE A 172 7.28 27.88 12.06
N GLU A 173 7.44 27.51 10.79
CA GLU A 173 8.75 27.55 10.12
C GLU A 173 9.34 28.98 10.08
N ASP A 174 8.52 29.97 9.78
CA ASP A 174 8.94 31.38 9.77
C ASP A 174 9.39 31.83 11.18
N LEU A 175 8.70 31.40 12.23
CA LEU A 175 9.08 31.70 13.61
C LEU A 175 10.40 30.98 14.00
N LEU A 176 10.58 29.72 13.57
CA LEU A 176 11.82 28.97 13.78
C LEU A 176 13.01 29.62 13.08
N LEU A 177 12.85 30.06 11.83
CA LEU A 177 13.89 30.77 11.07
C LEU A 177 14.30 32.10 11.75
N ASN A 178 13.39 32.73 12.49
CA ASN A 178 13.66 33.92 13.29
C ASN A 178 14.28 33.60 14.67
N GLY A 179 14.52 32.31 14.98
CA GLY A 179 15.14 31.86 16.23
C GLY A 179 14.21 31.89 17.43
N SER A 180 12.90 31.79 17.21
CA SER A 180 11.92 31.73 18.31
C SER A 180 12.04 30.43 19.10
N SER A 181 11.82 30.47 20.42
CA SER A 181 11.75 29.28 21.25
C SER A 181 10.41 28.55 21.06
N VAL A 182 10.33 27.27 21.48
CA VAL A 182 9.08 26.47 21.40
C VAL A 182 7.95 27.18 22.12
N GLU A 183 8.24 27.83 23.26
CA GLU A 183 7.24 28.58 24.05
C GLU A 183 6.71 29.79 23.29
N ALA A 184 7.61 30.56 22.64
CA ALA A 184 7.21 31.72 21.87
C ALA A 184 6.41 31.32 20.61
N ILE A 185 6.76 30.20 19.98
CA ILE A 185 6.01 29.63 18.87
C ILE A 185 4.62 29.19 19.34
N ALA A 186 4.55 28.42 20.40
CA ALA A 186 3.28 27.93 20.95
C ALA A 186 2.31 29.08 21.31
N ASP A 187 2.82 30.12 21.93
CA ASP A 187 2.04 31.32 22.24
C ASP A 187 1.53 32.02 20.97
N ALA A 188 2.39 32.16 19.96
CA ALA A 188 2.05 32.82 18.70
C ALA A 188 0.96 32.06 17.92
N VAL A 189 1.06 30.71 17.85
CA VAL A 189 0.12 29.87 17.14
C VAL A 189 -1.03 29.34 18.01
N ASN A 190 -1.13 29.83 19.25
CA ASN A 190 -2.17 29.45 20.22
C ASN A 190 -2.31 27.93 20.42
N GLN A 191 -1.17 27.27 20.61
CA GLN A 191 -1.09 25.83 20.87
C GLN A 191 -0.46 25.53 22.23
N GLU A 192 -0.75 24.37 22.80
CA GLU A 192 -0.19 23.96 24.10
C GLU A 192 1.14 23.19 23.93
N ILE A 193 2.04 23.38 24.90
CA ILE A 193 3.29 22.65 24.98
C ILE A 193 3.14 21.47 25.94
N LYS A 194 3.61 20.30 25.50
CA LYS A 194 3.79 19.14 26.36
C LYS A 194 5.24 19.05 26.82
N VAL A 195 5.45 19.11 28.13
CA VAL A 195 6.78 18.88 28.72
C VAL A 195 6.91 17.41 29.13
N THR A 196 7.95 16.73 28.64
CA THR A 196 8.19 15.33 29.00
C THR A 196 8.97 15.22 30.30
N ASN A 197 8.85 14.10 31.01
CA ASN A 197 9.75 13.79 32.11
C ASN A 197 11.14 13.42 31.56
N PRO A 198 12.23 13.67 32.32
CA PRO A 198 13.55 13.19 31.97
C PRO A 198 13.53 11.66 31.83
N THR A 199 13.86 11.15 30.65
CA THR A 199 13.77 9.71 30.34
C THR A 199 14.90 9.35 29.38
N GLY A 200 15.48 8.16 29.53
CA GLY A 200 16.45 7.62 28.58
C GLY A 200 15.78 7.18 27.27
N TYR A 201 16.57 7.09 26.19
CA TYR A 201 16.07 6.69 24.87
C TYR A 201 15.27 5.37 24.92
N ASN A 202 15.73 4.36 25.64
CA ASN A 202 15.09 3.04 25.69
C ASN A 202 13.77 3.04 26.49
N ASP A 203 13.64 3.96 27.45
CA ASP A 203 12.49 4.02 28.36
C ASP A 203 11.43 5.05 27.94
N PHE A 204 11.68 5.76 26.83
CA PHE A 204 10.78 6.77 26.32
C PHE A 204 9.57 6.13 25.62
N SER A 205 8.41 6.28 26.22
CA SER A 205 7.13 5.67 25.78
C SER A 205 6.05 6.69 25.38
N ASN A 206 6.38 7.98 25.36
CA ASN A 206 5.40 9.04 25.10
C ASN A 206 4.91 9.05 23.64
N TYR A 207 5.64 8.45 22.71
CA TYR A 207 5.30 8.31 21.31
C TYR A 207 5.62 6.87 20.84
N GLU A 208 4.68 6.27 20.13
CA GLU A 208 4.87 4.93 19.55
C GLU A 208 5.80 4.96 18.32
N SER A 209 5.82 6.09 17.60
CA SER A 209 6.63 6.26 16.40
C SER A 209 8.13 6.34 16.72
N ILE A 210 8.90 5.42 16.19
CA ILE A 210 10.37 5.42 16.28
C ILE A 210 10.96 6.68 15.64
N ARG A 211 10.34 7.21 14.59
CA ARG A 211 10.76 8.42 13.88
C ARG A 211 10.71 9.65 14.79
N VAL A 212 9.65 9.78 15.59
CA VAL A 212 9.54 10.89 16.57
C VAL A 212 10.57 10.73 17.67
N LYS A 213 10.78 9.52 18.15
CA LYS A 213 11.80 9.21 19.18
C LYS A 213 13.21 9.53 18.70
N ASP A 214 13.57 9.10 17.50
CA ASP A 214 14.87 9.37 16.90
C ASP A 214 15.07 10.87 16.66
N PHE A 215 14.04 11.59 16.24
CA PHE A 215 14.06 13.04 16.12
C PHE A 215 14.36 13.73 17.45
N LEU A 216 13.58 13.43 18.50
CA LEU A 216 13.74 14.05 19.82
C LEU A 216 15.13 13.84 20.41
N TYR A 217 15.66 12.62 20.29
CA TYR A 217 16.98 12.29 20.81
C TYR A 217 18.12 12.67 19.85
N GLY A 218 17.80 13.11 18.64
CA GLY A 218 18.74 13.69 17.66
C GLY A 218 18.98 15.19 17.86
N ILE A 219 18.10 15.90 18.59
CA ILE A 219 18.23 17.34 18.84
C ILE A 219 19.55 17.62 19.59
N ASP A 220 20.29 18.63 19.17
CA ASP A 220 21.52 19.05 19.82
C ASP A 220 21.22 19.57 21.24
N PHE A 221 21.65 18.82 22.24
CA PHE A 221 21.46 19.14 23.66
C PHE A 221 22.24 20.41 24.12
N SER A 222 23.15 20.91 23.30
CA SER A 222 23.90 22.16 23.59
C SER A 222 23.22 23.40 22.98
N SER A 223 22.14 23.21 22.24
CA SER A 223 21.42 24.27 21.55
C SER A 223 20.09 24.57 22.25
N ASP A 224 19.80 25.87 22.42
CA ASP A 224 18.51 26.37 22.90
C ASP A 224 17.50 26.49 21.74
N PHE A 225 17.88 26.12 20.51
CA PHE A 225 17.03 26.23 19.34
C PHE A 225 16.02 25.09 19.28
N ALA A 226 14.80 25.42 18.84
CA ALA A 226 13.78 24.43 18.52
C ALA A 226 14.05 23.83 17.14
N GLU A 227 13.71 22.56 16.99
CA GLU A 227 13.75 21.84 15.71
C GLU A 227 12.35 21.34 15.34
N ILE A 228 12.12 21.11 14.04
CA ILE A 228 10.84 20.68 13.49
C ILE A 228 10.96 19.29 12.87
N LEU A 229 9.92 18.47 13.07
CA LEU A 229 9.70 17.21 12.38
C LEU A 229 8.33 17.24 11.71
N GLU A 230 8.30 17.05 10.41
CA GLU A 230 7.08 16.90 9.64
C GLU A 230 6.74 15.42 9.46
N LEU A 231 5.50 15.07 9.74
CA LEU A 231 4.85 13.79 9.47
C LEU A 231 3.68 14.01 8.51
N ASP A 232 3.07 12.95 8.04
CA ASP A 232 2.02 13.05 7.00
C ASP A 232 0.83 13.92 7.45
N ASN A 233 0.45 13.83 8.72
CA ASN A 233 -0.73 14.51 9.30
C ASN A 233 -0.41 15.24 10.63
N GLU A 234 0.84 15.41 10.97
CA GLU A 234 1.28 16.02 12.22
C GLU A 234 2.60 16.77 12.02
N VAL A 235 2.71 17.91 12.66
CA VAL A 235 3.94 18.71 12.77
C VAL A 235 4.36 18.76 14.22
N ILE A 236 5.61 18.39 14.50
CA ILE A 236 6.18 18.39 15.85
C ILE A 236 7.31 19.41 15.89
N VAL A 237 7.25 20.34 16.83
CA VAL A 237 8.35 21.25 17.15
C VAL A 237 8.84 20.92 18.56
N ALA A 238 10.12 20.75 18.71
CA ALA A 238 10.69 20.37 19.98
C ALA A 238 11.99 21.07 20.30
N SER A 239 12.26 21.27 21.57
CA SER A 239 13.55 21.63 22.13
C SER A 239 13.86 20.81 23.37
N VAL A 240 15.13 20.76 23.72
CA VAL A 240 15.56 20.12 24.98
C VAL A 240 15.30 21.07 26.14
N SER A 241 14.52 20.62 27.12
CA SER A 241 14.21 21.43 28.32
C SER A 241 15.16 21.13 29.48
N GLU A 242 15.62 19.88 29.61
CA GLU A 242 16.55 19.47 30.67
C GLU A 242 17.36 18.26 30.24
N VAL A 243 18.66 18.31 30.51
CA VAL A 243 19.59 17.18 30.35
C VAL A 243 20.07 16.72 31.72
N ILE A 244 19.82 15.47 32.03
CA ILE A 244 20.38 14.82 33.22
C ILE A 244 21.57 13.98 32.77
N GLU A 245 22.75 14.33 33.19
CA GLU A 245 23.94 13.55 32.87
C GLU A 245 23.89 12.18 33.54
N PRO A 246 24.38 11.12 32.86
CA PRO A 246 24.46 9.80 33.47
C PRO A 246 25.28 9.84 34.76
N SER A 247 24.71 9.40 35.85
CA SER A 247 25.40 9.24 37.13
C SER A 247 25.35 7.80 37.59
N VAL A 248 26.38 7.43 38.31
CA VAL A 248 26.43 6.09 38.94
C VAL A 248 25.35 6.04 40.03
N LEU A 249 24.36 5.17 39.83
CA LEU A 249 23.34 4.96 40.86
C LEU A 249 23.95 4.35 42.14
N PRO A 250 23.50 4.79 43.33
CA PRO A 250 23.85 4.12 44.56
C PRO A 250 23.51 2.63 44.51
N PHE A 251 24.38 1.79 45.06
CA PHE A 251 24.20 0.33 45.05
C PHE A 251 22.82 -0.10 45.59
N ASP A 252 22.34 0.57 46.62
CA ASP A 252 21.02 0.28 47.23
C ASP A 252 19.86 0.42 46.25
N ASN A 253 20.00 1.28 45.23
CA ASN A 253 18.96 1.52 44.21
C ASN A 253 18.97 0.49 43.07
N VAL A 254 20.09 -0.24 42.89
CA VAL A 254 20.29 -1.20 41.80
C VAL A 254 20.58 -2.62 42.33
N THR A 255 20.42 -2.83 43.65
CA THR A 255 20.78 -4.09 44.34
C THR A 255 20.09 -5.29 43.66
N ASP A 256 18.81 -5.22 43.42
CA ASP A 256 18.05 -6.34 42.84
C ASP A 256 18.50 -6.62 41.36
N GLU A 257 18.71 -5.57 40.55
CA GLU A 257 19.23 -5.71 39.20
C GLU A 257 20.62 -6.31 39.14
N VAL A 258 21.53 -5.88 40.06
CA VAL A 258 22.88 -6.45 40.18
C VAL A 258 22.83 -7.92 40.60
N PHE A 259 21.96 -8.27 41.55
CA PHE A 259 21.79 -9.66 41.94
C PHE A 259 21.21 -10.53 40.85
N ASP A 260 20.22 -10.04 40.10
CA ASP A 260 19.65 -10.79 38.99
C ASP A 260 20.69 -11.01 37.89
N ARG A 261 21.50 -9.99 37.57
CA ARG A 261 22.58 -10.12 36.61
C ARG A 261 23.66 -11.07 37.05
N LEU A 262 24.04 -11.02 38.34
CA LEU A 262 24.99 -11.98 38.91
C LEU A 262 24.48 -13.42 38.91
N ARG A 263 23.18 -13.61 39.15
CA ARG A 263 22.55 -14.94 39.03
C ARG A 263 22.56 -15.46 37.61
N GLU A 264 22.28 -14.58 36.66
CA GLU A 264 22.30 -14.92 35.21
C GLU A 264 23.74 -15.28 34.80
N ASP A 265 24.73 -14.47 35.15
CA ASP A 265 26.15 -14.73 34.87
C ASP A 265 26.61 -16.04 35.48
N GLN A 266 26.26 -16.30 36.74
CA GLN A 266 26.59 -17.56 37.45
C GLN A 266 25.91 -18.76 36.76
N ALA A 267 24.63 -18.65 36.38
CA ALA A 267 23.91 -19.70 35.66
C ALA A 267 24.56 -20.00 34.32
N ASN A 268 24.97 -18.97 33.58
CA ASN A 268 25.68 -19.15 32.33
C ASN A 268 27.02 -19.88 32.48
N ILE A 269 27.79 -19.57 33.54
CA ILE A 269 29.03 -20.27 33.84
C ILE A 269 28.74 -21.75 34.16
N GLU A 270 27.75 -22.05 34.99
CA GLU A 270 27.35 -23.41 35.33
C GLU A 270 26.87 -24.20 34.10
N ILE A 271 26.13 -23.57 33.21
CA ILE A 271 25.68 -24.17 31.91
C ILE A 271 26.89 -24.50 31.03
N MET A 272 27.86 -23.59 30.91
CA MET A 272 29.09 -23.84 30.12
C MET A 272 29.95 -24.99 30.72
N ASP A 273 30.06 -25.06 32.03
CA ASP A 273 30.81 -26.14 32.71
C ASP A 273 30.08 -27.48 32.58
N LEU A 274 28.74 -27.47 32.66
CA LEU A 274 27.90 -28.63 32.39
C LEU A 274 28.03 -29.10 30.95
N GLU A 275 27.93 -28.19 29.96
CA GLU A 275 28.12 -28.49 28.52
C GLU A 275 29.47 -29.19 28.30
N ARG A 276 30.56 -28.61 28.81
CA ARG A 276 31.90 -29.21 28.71
C ARG A 276 31.96 -30.61 29.30
N SER A 277 31.38 -30.80 30.49
CA SER A 277 31.34 -32.09 31.19
C SER A 277 30.55 -33.13 30.39
N LEU A 278 29.43 -32.71 29.76
CA LEU A 278 28.61 -33.58 28.94
C LEU A 278 29.29 -33.97 27.62
N ILE A 279 30.02 -33.06 27.00
CA ILE A 279 30.82 -33.38 25.79
C ILE A 279 31.82 -34.47 26.09
N ILE A 280 32.57 -34.31 27.19
CA ILE A 280 33.55 -35.32 27.64
C ILE A 280 32.87 -36.66 27.97
N ALA A 281 31.74 -36.62 28.66
CA ALA A 281 30.97 -37.80 29.03
C ALA A 281 30.39 -38.57 27.83
N MET A 282 29.93 -37.85 26.79
CA MET A 282 29.42 -38.47 25.57
C MET A 282 30.51 -39.05 24.67
N ASP A 283 31.74 -38.58 24.83
CA ASP A 283 32.91 -39.17 24.12
C ASP A 283 33.40 -40.44 24.84
N ASP A 284 33.34 -40.48 26.16
CA ASP A 284 33.65 -41.67 26.98
C ASP A 284 32.33 -42.44 27.29
N GLU A 285 32.12 -43.58 26.61
CA GLU A 285 30.90 -44.40 26.73
C GLU A 285 30.69 -45.04 28.15
N SER A 286 31.66 -44.87 29.05
CA SER A 286 31.59 -45.36 30.44
C SER A 286 30.92 -44.41 31.42
N TYR A 287 30.59 -43.19 30.99
CA TYR A 287 30.06 -42.14 31.85
C TYR A 287 28.54 -42.24 32.07
N VAL A 288 28.13 -42.24 33.35
CA VAL A 288 26.73 -42.18 33.78
C VAL A 288 26.39 -40.77 34.20
N LEU A 289 25.43 -40.15 33.51
CA LEU A 289 24.95 -38.82 33.84
C LEU A 289 23.99 -38.91 35.02
N GLU A 290 24.38 -38.39 36.17
CA GLU A 290 23.54 -38.33 37.38
C GLU A 290 22.83 -36.96 37.55
N ASN A 291 22.79 -36.12 36.50
CA ASN A 291 22.20 -34.79 36.63
C ASN A 291 20.77 -34.75 36.11
N ASN A 292 19.81 -34.48 37.02
CA ASN A 292 18.35 -34.43 36.72
C ASN A 292 17.95 -33.19 35.89
N SER A 293 18.85 -32.24 35.67
CA SER A 293 18.59 -31.03 34.86
C SER A 293 18.80 -31.25 33.36
N VAL A 294 19.25 -32.43 32.96
CA VAL A 294 19.56 -32.77 31.58
C VAL A 294 18.57 -33.82 31.10
N LEU A 295 17.85 -33.49 30.00
CA LEU A 295 17.00 -34.43 29.28
C LEU A 295 17.89 -35.33 28.42
N LYS A 296 17.93 -36.64 28.71
CA LYS A 296 18.64 -37.61 27.89
C LYS A 296 17.66 -38.43 27.07
N ASP A 297 17.88 -38.45 25.78
CA ASP A 297 17.09 -39.27 24.88
C ASP A 297 17.97 -40.06 23.90
N SER A 298 17.48 -41.19 23.40
CA SER A 298 18.19 -42.04 22.47
C SER A 298 17.32 -42.30 21.25
N PHE A 299 17.78 -41.84 20.09
CA PHE A 299 17.04 -41.96 18.83
C PHE A 299 17.62 -43.13 18.02
N ILE A 300 16.74 -43.98 17.51
CA ILE A 300 17.14 -45.10 16.65
C ILE A 300 17.45 -44.60 15.24
N SER A 301 16.67 -43.63 14.73
CA SER A 301 16.86 -43.04 13.43
C SER A 301 16.22 -41.66 13.32
N VAL A 302 16.94 -40.70 12.74
CA VAL A 302 16.47 -39.35 12.45
C VAL A 302 16.56 -39.08 10.95
N LYS A 303 15.50 -38.52 10.33
CA LYS A 303 15.47 -38.13 8.92
C LYS A 303 15.63 -36.62 8.78
N ARG A 304 16.12 -36.12 7.63
CA ARG A 304 16.32 -34.68 7.36
C ARG A 304 15.03 -33.83 7.50
N GLY A 305 13.86 -34.41 7.23
CA GLY A 305 12.57 -33.73 7.41
C GLY A 305 11.88 -34.03 8.74
N SER A 306 12.60 -34.51 9.75
CA SER A 306 12.05 -34.77 11.09
C SER A 306 11.62 -33.46 11.77
N THR A 307 10.49 -33.51 12.49
CA THR A 307 10.02 -32.41 13.35
C THR A 307 10.41 -32.57 14.81
N LEU A 308 11.23 -33.61 15.13
CA LEU A 308 11.66 -33.92 16.50
C LEU A 308 12.69 -32.93 17.04
N PHE A 309 13.39 -32.21 16.14
CA PHE A 309 14.40 -31.23 16.50
C PHE A 309 14.20 -29.93 15.72
N PRO A 310 14.66 -28.80 16.26
CA PRO A 310 14.75 -27.55 15.52
C PRO A 310 15.58 -27.69 14.22
N PRO A 311 15.28 -26.91 13.16
CA PRO A 311 15.95 -27.02 11.87
C PRO A 311 17.48 -26.84 11.91
N ASP A 312 17.97 -25.95 12.77
CA ASP A 312 19.40 -25.69 13.02
C ASP A 312 20.11 -26.89 13.65
N VAL A 313 19.45 -27.56 14.61
CA VAL A 313 19.92 -28.80 15.23
C VAL A 313 19.98 -29.93 14.19
N LEU A 314 18.92 -30.09 13.38
CA LEU A 314 18.89 -31.09 12.29
C LEU A 314 20.02 -30.86 11.28
N ASN A 315 20.21 -29.63 10.84
CA ASN A 315 21.27 -29.27 9.90
C ASN A 315 22.67 -29.63 10.48
N ASN A 316 22.89 -29.34 11.76
CA ASN A 316 24.13 -29.70 12.45
C ASN A 316 24.30 -31.22 12.54
N ILE A 317 23.25 -31.99 12.91
CA ILE A 317 23.28 -33.46 12.96
C ILE A 317 23.70 -34.03 11.59
N PHE A 318 23.09 -33.55 10.50
CA PHE A 318 23.35 -34.11 9.16
C PHE A 318 24.64 -33.62 8.50
N SER A 319 25.30 -32.58 9.06
CA SER A 319 26.64 -32.12 8.67
C SER A 319 27.76 -32.72 9.51
N SER A 320 27.42 -33.38 10.62
CA SER A 320 28.39 -33.91 11.58
C SER A 320 29.01 -35.20 11.11
N LYS A 321 30.25 -35.43 11.51
CA LYS A 321 30.97 -36.71 11.25
C LYS A 321 30.48 -37.81 12.17
N VAL A 322 30.48 -39.04 11.68
CA VAL A 322 30.18 -40.23 12.52
C VAL A 322 31.17 -40.31 13.70
N ASN A 323 30.65 -40.60 14.89
CA ASN A 323 31.34 -40.68 16.17
C ASN A 323 31.90 -39.35 16.71
N SER A 324 31.64 -38.19 16.11
CA SER A 324 31.94 -36.90 16.71
C SER A 324 30.82 -36.45 17.66
N VAL A 325 31.19 -35.88 18.79
CA VAL A 325 30.26 -35.15 19.66
C VAL A 325 30.17 -33.70 19.18
N ASN A 326 28.97 -33.22 19.05
CA ASN A 326 28.69 -31.87 18.57
C ASN A 326 27.68 -31.18 19.46
N THR A 327 27.69 -29.84 19.45
CA THR A 327 26.74 -29.03 20.18
C THR A 327 26.05 -28.07 19.25
N GLN A 328 24.78 -27.72 19.56
CA GLN A 328 24.02 -26.70 18.88
C GLN A 328 23.19 -25.93 19.92
N LYS A 329 23.38 -24.62 19.98
CA LYS A 329 22.53 -23.73 20.75
C LYS A 329 21.44 -23.20 19.83
N THR A 330 20.17 -23.26 20.26
CA THR A 330 19.01 -22.76 19.53
C THR A 330 18.70 -21.31 19.89
N PHE A 331 17.78 -20.70 19.14
CA PHE A 331 17.29 -19.35 19.42
C PHE A 331 16.67 -19.23 20.82
N ASN A 332 16.01 -20.29 21.32
CA ASN A 332 15.41 -20.34 22.66
C ASN A 332 16.41 -20.60 23.76
N SER A 333 17.71 -20.54 23.47
CA SER A 333 18.81 -20.82 24.39
C SER A 333 18.93 -22.29 24.88
N ASP A 334 18.16 -23.20 24.28
CA ASP A 334 18.35 -24.64 24.50
C ASP A 334 19.68 -25.10 23.89
N ILE A 335 20.42 -25.94 24.62
CA ILE A 335 21.68 -26.52 24.15
C ILE A 335 21.44 -27.99 23.86
N TYR A 336 21.62 -28.39 22.62
CA TYR A 336 21.60 -29.80 22.18
C TYR A 336 23.03 -30.32 22.05
N ILE A 337 23.31 -31.43 22.74
CA ILE A 337 24.59 -32.15 22.63
C ILE A 337 24.27 -33.53 22.08
N PHE A 338 24.91 -33.93 20.98
CA PHE A 338 24.58 -35.17 20.29
C PHE A 338 25.82 -35.82 19.69
N LYS A 339 25.76 -37.16 19.54
CA LYS A 339 26.78 -37.99 18.89
C LYS A 339 26.13 -38.79 17.77
N VAL A 340 26.58 -38.60 16.53
CA VAL A 340 26.11 -39.36 15.39
C VAL A 340 26.77 -40.72 15.36
N LYS A 341 26.05 -41.79 15.66
CA LYS A 341 26.58 -43.16 15.68
C LYS A 341 26.70 -43.78 14.30
N LYS A 342 25.78 -43.48 13.40
CA LYS A 342 25.76 -44.08 12.06
C LYS A 342 24.98 -43.18 11.09
N ILE A 343 25.48 -43.10 9.87
CA ILE A 343 24.75 -42.51 8.73
C ILE A 343 24.35 -43.67 7.81
N SER A 344 23.09 -43.73 7.41
CA SER A 344 22.62 -44.69 6.41
C SER A 344 22.01 -43.92 5.24
N GLU A 345 22.32 -44.38 4.05
CA GLU A 345 21.67 -43.92 2.83
C GLU A 345 20.22 -44.43 2.78
N PRO A 346 19.30 -43.69 2.11
CA PRO A 346 17.92 -44.15 1.92
C PRO A 346 17.94 -45.49 1.10
N SER A 347 17.02 -46.41 1.41
CA SER A 347 16.88 -47.65 0.67
C SER A 347 16.50 -47.38 -0.78
N GLU A 348 16.93 -48.30 -1.70
CA GLU A 348 16.58 -48.23 -3.12
C GLU A 348 15.04 -48.16 -3.35
N ASP A 349 14.24 -48.84 -2.51
CA ASP A 349 12.79 -48.81 -2.55
C ASP A 349 12.22 -47.39 -2.20
N PHE A 350 12.86 -46.68 -1.29
CA PHE A 350 12.48 -45.32 -0.91
C PHE A 350 12.84 -44.32 -2.04
N ILE A 351 14.00 -44.48 -2.66
CA ILE A 351 14.43 -43.66 -3.79
C ILE A 351 13.48 -43.86 -4.98
N ASN A 352 13.11 -45.09 -5.28
CA ASN A 352 12.20 -45.43 -6.37
C ASN A 352 10.79 -44.88 -6.11
N THR A 353 10.33 -44.82 -4.85
CA THR A 353 9.01 -44.27 -4.48
C THR A 353 8.95 -42.74 -4.69
N ILE A 354 10.06 -42.02 -4.43
CA ILE A 354 10.13 -40.56 -4.64
C ILE A 354 10.29 -40.20 -6.12
N MET A 355 10.96 -41.06 -6.91
CA MET A 355 11.14 -40.81 -8.35
C MET A 355 9.87 -41.11 -9.19
N LEU A 356 8.86 -41.76 -8.59
CA LEU A 356 7.60 -42.12 -9.23
C LEU A 356 6.41 -41.25 -8.79
N SER A 357 6.61 -40.32 -7.87
CA SER A 357 5.64 -39.32 -7.38
C SER A 357 5.91 -37.92 -7.94
#